data_4ad07f051aa439af991c4a8bd8068cf1
#
_entry.id   4ad07f051aa439af991c4a8bd8068cf1
#
_cell.length_a   1.000
_cell.length_b   1.000
_cell.length_c   1.000
_cell.angle_alpha   90.00
_cell.angle_beta   90.00
_cell.angle_gamma   90.00
#
_symmetry.space_group_name_H-M   'P 1'
#
loop_
_entity.id
_entity.type
_entity.pdbx_description
1 polymer ?
#
loop_
_entity_poly.entity_id
_entity_poly.type
_entity_poly.pdbx_seq_one_letter_code
_entity_poly.pdbx_strand_id
1 'polypeptide(L)'
;PIRSKRLGTADLDRYQVLILPSTWGDHYAATLGEEGVENLRNWIRHGGVLIGLGTANRFLADPKVDLIAVRRENAVVEQDDEEKNGKQTGGGDEEEAEPTVDGSYLESAEEYKAAITPETESPDQQDGIIARADVDPDHWLGAGVASTINVLYSGTDIYTPVTLDKGANVARYQAAD
;
A
#
# COMPACT_ATOMS: atom_id res chain seq x y z
N PRO A 1 -19.51 2.48 14.29
CA PRO A 1 -18.77 3.04 13.16
C PRO A 1 -18.53 4.53 13.36
N ILE A 2 -17.33 4.99 13.04
CA ILE A 2 -16.96 6.41 13.04
C ILE A 2 -17.10 6.93 11.61
N ARG A 3 -17.67 8.11 11.44
CA ARG A 3 -17.66 8.77 10.12
C ARG A 3 -16.26 9.30 9.84
N SER A 4 -15.72 9.08 8.64
CA SER A 4 -14.37 9.51 8.27
C SER A 4 -14.07 10.98 8.60
N LYS A 5 -15.02 11.88 8.33
CA LYS A 5 -14.92 13.32 8.67
C LYS A 5 -14.77 13.64 10.15
N ARG A 6 -15.08 12.68 11.05
CA ARG A 6 -14.95 12.86 12.49
C ARG A 6 -13.75 12.12 13.08
N LEU A 7 -13.01 11.39 12.25
CA LEU A 7 -11.90 10.58 12.74
C LEU A 7 -10.79 11.43 13.35
N GLY A 8 -10.53 12.61 12.78
CA GLY A 8 -9.53 13.55 13.28
C GLY A 8 -9.81 14.10 14.69
N THR A 9 -11.08 14.21 15.07
CA THR A 9 -11.50 14.75 16.37
C THR A 9 -12.17 13.71 17.27
N ALA A 10 -12.22 12.44 16.85
CA ALA A 10 -12.83 11.38 17.60
C ALA A 10 -11.96 10.97 18.81
N ASP A 11 -12.62 10.64 19.91
CA ASP A 11 -11.99 9.95 21.02
C ASP A 11 -11.75 8.49 20.62
N LEU A 12 -10.52 8.20 20.14
CA LEU A 12 -10.12 6.90 19.62
C LEU A 12 -9.78 5.91 20.75
N ASP A 13 -9.53 6.36 21.96
CA ASP A 13 -9.18 5.51 23.13
C ASP A 13 -10.31 4.52 23.47
N ARG A 14 -11.51 4.78 22.99
CA ARG A 14 -12.67 3.88 23.13
C ARG A 14 -12.61 2.65 22.21
N TYR A 15 -11.67 2.59 21.27
CA TYR A 15 -11.57 1.55 20.28
C TYR A 15 -10.20 0.87 20.35
N GLN A 16 -10.18 -0.44 20.32
CA GLN A 16 -8.96 -1.25 20.27
C GLN A 16 -8.50 -1.48 18.85
N VAL A 17 -9.46 -1.53 17.92
CA VAL A 17 -9.18 -1.82 16.50
C VAL A 17 -9.95 -0.81 15.64
N LEU A 18 -9.27 -0.24 14.67
CA LEU A 18 -9.85 0.54 13.59
C LEU A 18 -9.59 -0.15 12.25
N ILE A 19 -10.62 -0.26 11.44
CA ILE A 19 -10.53 -0.79 10.08
C ILE A 19 -10.83 0.34 9.11
N LEU A 20 -9.89 0.63 8.23
CA LEU A 20 -10.05 1.56 7.12
C LEU A 20 -10.41 0.76 5.86
N PRO A 21 -11.65 0.77 5.39
CA PRO A 21 -12.05 0.07 4.18
C PRO A 21 -11.49 0.73 2.93
N SER A 22 -11.49 0.00 1.83
CA SER A 22 -11.17 0.55 0.50
C SER A 22 -12.13 1.70 0.15
N THR A 23 -11.59 2.76 -0.45
CA THR A 23 -12.36 3.93 -0.92
C THR A 23 -11.99 4.27 -2.35
N TRP A 24 -12.78 5.14 -2.97
CA TRP A 24 -12.43 5.71 -4.28
C TRP A 24 -11.48 6.89 -4.10
N GLY A 25 -10.36 6.91 -4.84
CA GLY A 25 -9.37 7.99 -4.82
C GLY A 25 -8.76 8.25 -3.44
N ASP A 26 -8.19 9.44 -3.25
CA ASP A 26 -7.49 9.85 -2.04
C ASP A 26 -8.42 10.37 -0.94
N HIS A 27 -9.55 9.71 -0.77
CA HIS A 27 -10.61 10.15 0.14
C HIS A 27 -10.10 10.33 1.59
N TYR A 28 -9.20 9.47 2.05
CA TYR A 28 -8.67 9.57 3.42
C TYR A 28 -7.76 10.77 3.61
N ALA A 29 -6.87 11.07 2.68
CA ALA A 29 -6.00 12.25 2.74
C ALA A 29 -6.83 13.54 2.80
N ALA A 30 -7.81 13.69 1.90
CA ALA A 30 -8.69 14.85 1.86
C ALA A 30 -9.60 14.99 3.09
N THR A 31 -9.92 13.86 3.77
CA THR A 31 -10.91 13.88 4.86
C THR A 31 -10.27 14.00 6.24
N LEU A 32 -9.11 13.40 6.44
CA LEU A 32 -8.44 13.35 7.74
C LEU A 32 -7.56 14.56 7.99
N GLY A 33 -6.86 15.03 6.95
CA GLY A 33 -5.88 16.08 7.10
C GLY A 33 -4.77 15.73 8.11
N GLU A 34 -3.91 16.69 8.42
CA GLU A 34 -2.77 16.48 9.34
C GLU A 34 -3.23 16.13 10.76
N GLU A 35 -4.27 16.80 11.27
CA GLU A 35 -4.80 16.54 12.62
C GLU A 35 -5.32 15.11 12.76
N GLY A 36 -6.00 14.59 11.72
CA GLY A 36 -6.49 13.22 11.71
C GLY A 36 -5.40 12.19 11.68
N VAL A 37 -4.35 12.43 10.90
CA VAL A 37 -3.15 11.58 10.85
C VAL A 37 -2.46 11.55 12.22
N GLU A 38 -2.29 12.69 12.85
CA GLU A 38 -1.64 12.77 14.17
C GLU A 38 -2.46 12.10 15.26
N ASN A 39 -3.80 12.24 15.23
CA ASN A 39 -4.70 11.53 16.15
C ASN A 39 -4.59 10.00 15.98
N LEU A 40 -4.56 9.50 14.74
CA LEU A 40 -4.32 8.07 14.45
C LEU A 40 -2.96 7.62 14.94
N ARG A 41 -1.90 8.38 14.68
CA ARG A 41 -0.54 8.08 15.10
C ARG A 41 -0.42 7.97 16.62
N ASN A 42 -1.02 8.91 17.31
CA ASN A 42 -1.04 8.91 18.78
C ASN A 42 -1.80 7.70 19.32
N TRP A 43 -2.97 7.39 18.75
CA TRP A 43 -3.76 6.24 19.16
C TRP A 43 -3.01 4.91 18.90
N ILE A 44 -2.31 4.76 17.76
CA ILE A 44 -1.46 3.59 17.49
C ILE A 44 -0.35 3.47 18.54
N ARG A 45 0.32 4.57 18.89
CA ARG A 45 1.37 4.58 19.92
C ARG A 45 0.86 4.15 21.31
N HIS A 46 -0.43 4.35 21.60
CA HIS A 46 -1.08 3.88 22.81
C HIS A 46 -1.62 2.44 22.71
N GLY A 47 -1.26 1.70 21.67
CA GLY A 47 -1.58 0.28 21.50
C GLY A 47 -2.82 0.00 20.65
N GLY A 48 -3.34 0.99 19.94
CA GLY A 48 -4.41 0.80 18.97
C GLY A 48 -3.94 -0.03 17.76
N VAL A 49 -4.80 -0.87 17.22
CA VAL A 49 -4.56 -1.70 16.05
C VAL A 49 -5.26 -1.11 14.83
N LEU A 50 -4.50 -0.72 13.83
CA LEU A 50 -5.02 -0.20 12.56
C LEU A 50 -4.95 -1.26 11.48
N ILE A 51 -6.05 -1.48 10.76
CA ILE A 51 -6.14 -2.40 9.63
C ILE A 51 -6.55 -1.62 8.39
N GLY A 52 -5.67 -1.53 7.40
CA GLY A 52 -5.97 -0.97 6.08
C GLY A 52 -6.42 -2.06 5.10
N LEU A 53 -7.47 -1.79 4.34
CA LEU A 53 -7.97 -2.69 3.30
C LEU A 53 -7.93 -2.01 1.93
N GLY A 54 -7.38 -2.71 0.94
CA GLY A 54 -7.33 -2.25 -0.45
C GLY A 54 -6.69 -0.86 -0.58
N THR A 55 -7.38 0.07 -1.25
CA THR A 55 -6.86 1.42 -1.51
C THR A 55 -6.60 2.27 -0.27
N ALA A 56 -7.09 1.89 0.91
CA ALA A 56 -6.71 2.57 2.15
C ALA A 56 -5.21 2.48 2.42
N ASN A 57 -4.55 1.42 1.92
CA ASN A 57 -3.10 1.25 2.09
C ASN A 57 -2.29 2.29 1.30
N ARG A 58 -2.82 2.85 0.21
CA ARG A 58 -2.20 4.00 -0.48
C ARG A 58 -2.02 5.17 0.47
N PHE A 59 -3.07 5.52 1.20
CA PHE A 59 -3.03 6.57 2.21
C PHE A 59 -2.07 6.24 3.36
N LEU A 60 -2.09 5.02 3.87
CA LEU A 60 -1.23 4.63 4.99
C LEU A 60 0.26 4.58 4.62
N ALA A 61 0.58 4.23 3.36
CA ALA A 61 1.92 4.15 2.82
C ALA A 61 2.45 5.48 2.26
N ASP A 62 1.60 6.51 2.15
CA ASP A 62 2.00 7.83 1.67
C ASP A 62 3.16 8.38 2.53
N PRO A 63 4.25 8.87 1.92
CA PRO A 63 5.39 9.42 2.65
C PRO A 63 5.05 10.54 3.63
N LYS A 64 3.99 11.32 3.37
CA LYS A 64 3.51 12.39 4.26
C LYS A 64 2.74 11.84 5.45
N VAL A 65 2.12 10.67 5.31
CA VAL A 65 1.30 10.00 6.33
C VAL A 65 2.15 9.05 7.17
N ASP A 66 2.96 8.22 6.54
CA ASP A 66 3.97 7.33 7.15
C ASP A 66 3.45 6.53 8.36
N LEU A 67 2.31 5.85 8.17
CA LEU A 67 1.70 5.02 9.20
C LEU A 67 2.03 3.53 9.08
N ILE A 68 2.53 3.10 7.92
CA ILE A 68 3.03 1.74 7.68
C ILE A 68 4.40 1.81 7.02
N ALA A 69 5.22 0.77 7.24
CA ALA A 69 6.61 0.75 6.81
C ALA A 69 6.83 0.28 5.36
N VAL A 70 5.76 0.17 4.57
CA VAL A 70 5.84 -0.12 3.13
C VAL A 70 5.76 1.17 2.32
N ARG A 71 6.24 1.12 1.09
CA ARG A 71 6.07 2.20 0.10
C ARG A 71 5.41 1.62 -1.13
N ARG A 72 4.63 2.44 -1.82
CA ARG A 72 4.07 2.07 -3.12
C ARG A 72 5.11 2.38 -4.19
N GLU A 73 5.34 1.46 -5.13
CA GLU A 73 6.35 1.55 -6.19
C GLU A 73 6.24 2.85 -7.01
N ASN A 74 5.05 3.20 -7.43
CA ASN A 74 4.78 4.37 -8.24
C ASN A 74 4.49 5.66 -7.43
N ALA A 75 4.72 5.67 -6.13
CA ALA A 75 4.45 6.86 -5.29
C ALA A 75 5.34 8.05 -5.66
N VAL A 76 6.53 7.81 -6.20
CA VAL A 76 7.47 8.85 -6.63
C VAL A 76 7.03 9.45 -7.96
N VAL A 77 6.52 8.63 -8.89
CA VAL A 77 6.05 9.08 -10.22
C VAL A 77 4.84 10.01 -10.07
N GLU A 78 3.88 9.66 -9.21
CA GLU A 78 2.69 10.50 -8.99
C GLU A 78 3.02 11.90 -8.44
N GLN A 79 4.11 12.05 -7.68
CA GLN A 79 4.54 13.35 -7.18
C GLN A 79 5.11 14.24 -8.30
N ASP A 80 5.84 13.65 -9.25
CA ASP A 80 6.38 14.38 -10.41
C ASP A 80 5.27 14.80 -11.38
N ASP A 81 4.21 14.00 -11.51
CA ASP A 81 3.07 14.28 -12.37
C ASP A 81 2.16 15.38 -11.80
N GLU A 82 2.02 15.50 -10.50
CA GLU A 82 1.29 16.61 -9.86
C GLU A 82 1.99 17.95 -10.10
N GLU A 83 3.32 18.00 -10.11
CA GLU A 83 4.07 19.21 -10.46
C GLU A 83 4.00 19.57 -11.95
N LYS A 84 3.88 18.56 -12.84
CA LYS A 84 3.77 18.76 -14.29
C LYS A 84 2.33 19.06 -14.76
N ASN A 85 1.31 18.55 -14.08
CA ASN A 85 -0.09 18.71 -14.48
C ASN A 85 -0.69 20.08 -14.15
N GLY A 86 0.09 20.99 -13.54
CA GLY A 86 -0.24 22.42 -13.42
C GLY A 86 -0.19 23.18 -14.77
N LYS A 87 0.20 22.53 -15.87
CA LYS A 87 0.28 23.14 -17.22
C LYS A 87 0.05 22.10 -18.31
N GLN A 88 -1.20 21.74 -18.59
CA GLN A 88 -1.65 21.51 -19.96
C GLN A 88 -3.10 21.01 -20.00
N THR A 89 -3.98 21.90 -20.39
CA THR A 89 -5.21 21.56 -21.09
C THR A 89 -4.87 21.48 -22.58
N GLY A 90 -5.13 20.32 -23.19
CA GLY A 90 -5.37 20.28 -24.62
C GLY A 90 -4.60 19.24 -25.42
N GLY A 91 -5.27 18.18 -25.80
CA GLY A 91 -5.11 17.58 -27.12
C GLY A 91 -4.31 16.30 -27.26
N GLY A 92 -5.03 15.19 -27.35
CA GLY A 92 -4.84 14.19 -28.43
C GLY A 92 -3.63 13.26 -28.39
N ASP A 93 -3.96 11.99 -28.08
CA ASP A 93 -3.50 10.79 -28.75
C ASP A 93 -2.05 10.28 -28.58
N GLU A 94 -2.05 9.00 -28.31
CA GLU A 94 -0.97 8.04 -28.18
C GLU A 94 -0.32 8.02 -26.79
N GLU A 95 -0.99 7.31 -25.85
CA GLU A 95 -0.34 6.73 -24.69
C GLU A 95 0.75 5.78 -25.20
N GLU A 96 1.99 6.26 -25.28
CA GLU A 96 3.14 5.35 -25.27
C GLU A 96 3.05 4.56 -23.98
N ALA A 97 2.77 3.27 -24.07
CA ALA A 97 2.76 2.38 -22.91
C ALA A 97 4.13 2.52 -22.21
N GLU A 98 4.11 2.99 -20.97
CA GLU A 98 5.34 3.08 -20.19
C GLU A 98 6.01 1.69 -20.10
N PRO A 99 7.33 1.62 -20.15
CA PRO A 99 8.01 0.32 -20.10
C PRO A 99 7.67 -0.41 -18.81
N THR A 100 7.16 -1.61 -18.95
CA THR A 100 6.84 -2.49 -17.82
C THR A 100 8.10 -3.12 -17.27
N VAL A 101 8.16 -3.23 -15.94
CA VAL A 101 9.28 -3.87 -15.25
C VAL A 101 8.95 -5.34 -14.99
N ASP A 102 9.78 -6.24 -15.51
CA ASP A 102 9.64 -7.67 -15.24
C ASP A 102 9.93 -7.98 -13.76
N GLY A 103 9.08 -8.77 -13.15
CA GLY A 103 9.31 -9.27 -11.79
C GLY A 103 10.54 -10.18 -11.73
N SER A 104 11.36 -10.06 -10.69
CA SER A 104 12.52 -10.91 -10.47
C SER A 104 12.44 -11.67 -9.16
N TYR A 105 13.00 -12.89 -9.14
CA TYR A 105 13.16 -13.65 -7.92
C TYR A 105 14.43 -13.18 -7.18
N LEU A 106 14.29 -12.86 -5.89
CA LEU A 106 15.39 -12.33 -5.08
C LEU A 106 16.09 -13.47 -4.35
N GLU A 107 17.37 -13.68 -4.64
CA GLU A 107 18.18 -14.77 -4.08
C GLU A 107 19.08 -14.32 -2.92
N SER A 108 19.35 -13.02 -2.81
CA SER A 108 20.28 -12.48 -1.81
C SER A 108 19.70 -11.35 -0.97
N ALA A 109 20.33 -11.10 0.19
CA ALA A 109 19.95 -9.98 1.06
C ALA A 109 20.25 -8.60 0.42
N GLU A 110 21.26 -8.54 -0.44
CA GLU A 110 21.61 -7.34 -1.20
C GLU A 110 20.56 -7.03 -2.25
N GLU A 111 20.13 -8.04 -3.01
CA GLU A 111 19.03 -7.91 -3.98
C GLU A 111 17.73 -7.50 -3.29
N TYR A 112 17.42 -8.10 -2.14
CA TYR A 112 16.26 -7.73 -1.34
C TYR A 112 16.32 -6.25 -0.92
N LYS A 113 17.46 -5.76 -0.46
CA LYS A 113 17.64 -4.35 -0.10
C LYS A 113 17.48 -3.41 -1.28
N ALA A 114 17.94 -3.81 -2.46
CA ALA A 114 17.74 -3.04 -3.68
C ALA A 114 16.25 -3.01 -4.07
N ALA A 115 15.58 -4.16 -4.03
CA ALA A 115 14.18 -4.30 -4.40
C ALA A 115 13.18 -3.57 -3.48
N ILE A 116 13.54 -3.28 -2.23
CA ILE A 116 12.70 -2.46 -1.33
C ILE A 116 12.86 -0.96 -1.54
N THR A 117 13.74 -0.54 -2.44
CA THR A 117 13.84 0.87 -2.84
C THR A 117 12.79 1.12 -3.92
N PRO A 118 11.85 2.07 -3.73
CA PRO A 118 10.83 2.36 -4.73
C PRO A 118 11.45 2.74 -6.06
N GLU A 119 10.96 2.16 -7.13
CA GLU A 119 11.33 2.51 -8.49
C GLU A 119 10.53 3.72 -8.98
N THR A 120 11.06 4.40 -10.00
CA THR A 120 10.40 5.56 -10.61
C THR A 120 9.48 5.17 -11.75
N GLU A 121 9.46 3.89 -12.13
CA GLU A 121 8.64 3.36 -13.20
C GLU A 121 7.30 2.89 -12.67
N SER A 122 6.21 3.21 -13.38
CA SER A 122 4.89 2.74 -13.00
C SER A 122 4.72 1.26 -13.35
N PRO A 123 4.22 0.43 -12.42
CA PRO A 123 3.91 -0.96 -12.74
C PRO A 123 2.79 -1.07 -13.77
N ASP A 124 2.86 -2.12 -14.60
CA ASP A 124 1.81 -2.43 -15.56
C ASP A 124 0.45 -2.64 -14.87
N GLN A 125 -0.59 -2.11 -15.46
CA GLN A 125 -1.94 -2.40 -14.98
C GLN A 125 -2.32 -3.83 -15.34
N GLN A 126 -2.58 -4.63 -14.32
CA GLN A 126 -3.05 -6.00 -14.49
C GLN A 126 -4.54 -6.08 -14.13
N ASP A 127 -5.35 -6.50 -15.09
CA ASP A 127 -6.79 -6.62 -14.89
C ASP A 127 -7.21 -8.08 -14.68
N GLY A 128 -7.47 -8.42 -13.42
CA GLY A 128 -8.15 -9.66 -13.07
C GLY A 128 -7.33 -10.93 -13.25
N ILE A 129 -6.04 -10.91 -12.93
CA ILE A 129 -5.22 -12.12 -12.90
C ILE A 129 -5.40 -12.90 -11.60
N ILE A 130 -5.23 -14.22 -11.68
CA ILE A 130 -5.15 -15.09 -10.52
C ILE A 130 -3.68 -15.41 -10.27
N ALA A 131 -3.13 -14.82 -9.21
CA ALA A 131 -1.76 -15.04 -8.78
C ALA A 131 -1.72 -16.05 -7.64
N ARG A 132 -0.65 -16.86 -7.56
CA ARG A 132 -0.38 -17.67 -6.38
C ARG A 132 0.39 -16.87 -5.36
N ALA A 133 0.02 -17.06 -4.09
CA ALA A 133 0.75 -16.47 -2.98
C ALA A 133 1.08 -17.53 -1.93
N ASP A 134 2.32 -17.51 -1.46
CA ASP A 134 2.75 -18.28 -0.30
C ASP A 134 2.42 -17.51 0.98
N VAL A 135 1.85 -18.22 1.93
CA VAL A 135 1.48 -17.68 3.25
C VAL A 135 2.44 -18.26 4.28
N ASP A 136 2.97 -17.40 5.14
CA ASP A 136 3.80 -17.80 6.28
C ASP A 136 2.94 -18.61 7.27
N PRO A 137 3.17 -19.92 7.42
CA PRO A 137 2.37 -20.77 8.29
C PRO A 137 2.64 -20.51 9.78
N ASP A 138 3.77 -19.90 10.11
CA ASP A 138 4.18 -19.64 11.50
C ASP A 138 3.65 -18.31 12.01
N HIS A 139 3.15 -17.45 11.11
CA HIS A 139 2.57 -16.18 11.51
C HIS A 139 1.10 -16.35 11.91
N TRP A 140 0.69 -15.75 13.02
CA TRP A 140 -0.67 -15.90 13.58
C TRP A 140 -1.80 -15.48 12.62
N LEU A 141 -1.56 -14.52 11.71
CA LEU A 141 -2.51 -14.13 10.66
C LEU A 141 -2.69 -15.23 9.60
N GLY A 142 -1.72 -16.11 9.42
CA GLY A 142 -1.79 -17.28 8.54
C GLY A 142 -2.53 -18.47 9.16
N ALA A 143 -2.92 -18.40 10.44
CA ALA A 143 -3.54 -19.51 11.13
C ALA A 143 -4.86 -19.94 10.48
N GLY A 144 -4.93 -21.19 10.03
CA GLY A 144 -6.08 -21.76 9.35
C GLY A 144 -6.17 -21.43 7.86
N VAL A 145 -5.20 -20.75 7.30
CA VAL A 145 -5.05 -20.50 5.87
C VAL A 145 -4.09 -21.56 5.30
N ALA A 146 -4.33 -22.01 4.07
CA ALA A 146 -3.39 -22.90 3.38
C ALA A 146 -2.05 -22.18 3.13
N SER A 147 -0.95 -22.93 3.12
CA SER A 147 0.40 -22.39 2.86
C SER A 147 0.55 -21.76 1.49
N THR A 148 -0.31 -22.12 0.55
CA THR A 148 -0.42 -21.50 -0.79
C THR A 148 -1.87 -21.20 -1.07
N ILE A 149 -2.16 -19.98 -1.49
CA ILE A 149 -3.51 -19.53 -1.86
C ILE A 149 -3.50 -18.89 -3.26
N ASN A 150 -4.66 -18.89 -3.90
CA ASN A 150 -4.88 -18.16 -5.14
C ASN A 150 -5.56 -16.83 -4.81
N VAL A 151 -4.99 -15.74 -5.29
CA VAL A 151 -5.48 -14.37 -5.04
C VAL A 151 -5.87 -13.74 -6.37
N LEU A 152 -7.04 -13.13 -6.41
CA LEU A 152 -7.41 -12.28 -7.53
C LEU A 152 -6.71 -10.93 -7.36
N TYR A 153 -5.89 -10.57 -8.32
CA TYR A 153 -5.22 -9.27 -8.37
C TYR A 153 -5.76 -8.43 -9.52
N SER A 154 -5.97 -7.16 -9.28
CA SER A 154 -6.37 -6.16 -10.28
C SER A 154 -5.86 -4.80 -9.85
N GLY A 155 -5.21 -4.09 -10.76
CA GLY A 155 -4.68 -2.74 -10.54
C GLY A 155 -3.18 -2.64 -10.69
N THR A 156 -2.63 -1.53 -10.23
CA THR A 156 -1.19 -1.17 -10.30
C THR A 156 -0.52 -1.05 -8.93
N ASP A 157 -1.22 -1.39 -7.83
CA ASP A 157 -0.68 -1.20 -6.50
C ASP A 157 0.33 -2.29 -6.13
N ILE A 158 1.60 -2.00 -6.28
CA ILE A 158 2.71 -2.82 -5.78
C ILE A 158 3.32 -2.11 -4.58
N TYR A 159 3.58 -2.87 -3.52
CA TYR A 159 4.17 -2.35 -2.29
C TYR A 159 5.50 -3.04 -2.04
N THR A 160 6.49 -2.24 -1.63
CA THR A 160 7.78 -2.77 -1.18
C THR A 160 7.57 -3.68 0.03
N PRO A 161 8.29 -4.81 0.14
CA PRO A 161 8.23 -5.64 1.32
C PRO A 161 8.77 -4.90 2.56
N VAL A 162 8.29 -5.25 3.73
CA VAL A 162 8.84 -4.70 4.99
C VAL A 162 10.11 -5.45 5.39
N THR A 163 11.08 -4.73 5.95
CA THR A 163 12.25 -5.32 6.60
C THR A 163 11.87 -5.94 7.95
N LEU A 164 12.61 -6.95 8.40
CA LEU A 164 12.30 -7.71 9.63
C LEU A 164 12.24 -6.86 10.90
N ASP A 165 12.95 -5.73 10.93
CA ASP A 165 12.92 -4.77 12.05
C ASP A 165 11.67 -3.88 12.04
N LYS A 166 10.91 -3.85 10.93
CA LYS A 166 9.70 -3.05 10.75
C LYS A 166 8.41 -3.86 10.79
N GLY A 167 8.49 -5.16 10.55
CA GLY A 167 7.31 -6.01 10.55
C GLY A 167 7.51 -7.35 9.87
N ALA A 168 6.41 -8.00 9.50
CA ALA A 168 6.41 -9.29 8.83
C ALA A 168 5.63 -9.22 7.51
N ASN A 169 6.19 -9.85 6.47
CA ASN A 169 5.51 -10.10 5.21
C ASN A 169 4.80 -11.46 5.30
N VAL A 170 3.52 -11.45 5.65
CA VAL A 170 2.75 -12.68 5.93
C VAL A 170 2.42 -13.48 4.68
N ALA A 171 2.32 -12.83 3.55
CA ALA A 171 2.11 -13.48 2.25
C ALA A 171 2.96 -12.79 1.17
N ARG A 172 3.41 -13.57 0.19
CA ARG A 172 4.16 -13.08 -0.97
C ARG A 172 3.70 -13.81 -2.22
N TYR A 173 3.72 -13.14 -3.34
CA TYR A 173 3.47 -13.79 -4.63
C TYR A 173 4.61 -14.77 -4.96
N GLN A 174 4.23 -15.90 -5.57
CA GLN A 174 5.21 -16.84 -6.14
C GLN A 174 5.77 -16.25 -7.44
N ALA A 175 7.05 -16.56 -7.71
CA ALA A 175 7.60 -16.32 -9.04
C ALA A 175 6.83 -17.12 -10.09
N ALA A 176 6.76 -16.63 -11.30
CA ALA A 176 6.26 -17.41 -12.43
C ALA A 176 7.23 -18.58 -12.69
N ASP A 177 6.68 -19.79 -12.91
CA ASP A 177 7.43 -20.98 -13.31
C ASP A 177 7.90 -20.85 -14.77
#